data_e88f5291d67b735cc5181bcaac8eac25
#
_entry.id   e88f5291d67b735cc5181bcaac8eac25
#
_cell.length_a   1.000
_cell.length_b   1.000
_cell.length_c   1.000
_cell.angle_alpha   90.00
_cell.angle_beta   90.00
_cell.angle_gamma   90.00
#
_symmetry.space_group_name_H-M   'P 1'
#
loop_
_entity.id
_entity.type
_entity.pdbx_description
1 polymer ?
#
loop_
_entity_poly.entity_id
_entity_poly.type
_entity_poly.pdbx_seq_one_letter_code
_entity_poly.pdbx_strand_id
1 'polypeptide(L)'
;MIDFEYTPKVDLVFMNREHRKAFDDANALAGLLDTFLERLLDGAFESEAEQEDEPGIKTSQPDSAKIEQLLQVLLLDTVTHFELEQQCMEQYGFPARGEHNKEHQRVLKWMAKQHGLWSCDCTVETITHLRTYAGDQFPNWLLNHIVTMDTVMASYVHRHGGTCL
;
A
#
# COMPACT_ATOMS: atom_id res chain seq x y z
N MET A 1 6.44 8.99 -7.18
CA MET A 1 6.83 7.57 -7.12
C MET A 1 8.12 7.47 -6.33
N ILE A 2 8.15 6.70 -5.24
CA ILE A 2 9.35 6.50 -4.41
C ILE A 2 10.07 5.25 -4.94
N ASP A 3 11.37 5.36 -5.15
CA ASP A 3 12.21 4.24 -5.56
C ASP A 3 12.83 3.59 -4.32
N PHE A 4 12.60 2.31 -4.12
CA PHE A 4 13.11 1.53 -3.00
C PHE A 4 14.65 1.51 -2.95
N GLU A 5 15.36 1.67 -4.07
CA GLU A 5 16.83 1.67 -4.09
C GLU A 5 17.44 2.80 -3.23
N TYR A 6 16.68 3.88 -3.00
CA TYR A 6 17.09 4.99 -2.13
C TYR A 6 16.58 4.87 -0.69
N THR A 7 15.85 3.78 -0.35
CA THR A 7 15.39 3.57 1.04
C THR A 7 16.49 2.94 1.88
N PRO A 8 16.58 3.32 3.17
CA PRO A 8 17.49 2.66 4.11
C PRO A 8 17.17 1.17 4.21
N LYS A 9 18.21 0.33 4.17
CA LYS A 9 18.06 -1.11 4.38
C LYS A 9 18.24 -1.42 5.86
N VAL A 10 17.37 -2.28 6.37
CA VAL A 10 17.43 -2.75 7.76
C VAL A 10 18.28 -4.03 7.86
N ASP A 11 18.75 -4.35 9.07
CA ASP A 11 19.65 -5.50 9.32
C ASP A 11 18.99 -6.88 9.12
N LEU A 12 17.68 -6.94 8.86
CA LEU A 12 16.94 -8.17 8.61
C LEU A 12 16.56 -8.29 7.13
N VAL A 13 17.09 -9.32 6.47
CA VAL A 13 16.98 -9.50 5.00
C VAL A 13 15.53 -9.66 4.55
N PHE A 14 14.70 -10.42 5.32
CA PHE A 14 13.31 -10.63 4.95
C PHE A 14 12.53 -9.31 4.89
N MET A 15 12.75 -8.40 5.85
CA MET A 15 12.08 -7.09 5.87
C MET A 15 12.40 -6.27 4.62
N ASN A 16 13.66 -6.25 4.18
CA ASN A 16 14.03 -5.51 2.97
C ASN A 16 13.32 -6.03 1.72
N ARG A 17 13.07 -7.35 1.64
CA ARG A 17 12.32 -7.97 0.53
C ARG A 17 10.85 -7.57 0.57
N GLU A 18 10.24 -7.64 1.75
CA GLU A 18 8.82 -7.29 1.93
C GLU A 18 8.59 -5.78 1.74
N HIS A 19 9.49 -4.93 2.23
CA HIS A 19 9.45 -3.49 1.98
C HIS A 19 9.52 -3.16 0.49
N ARG A 20 10.46 -3.79 -0.25
CA ARG A 20 10.56 -3.63 -1.71
C ARG A 20 9.24 -4.00 -2.37
N LYS A 21 8.69 -5.16 -2.03
CA LYS A 21 7.43 -5.63 -2.59
C LYS A 21 6.29 -4.63 -2.33
N ALA A 22 6.17 -4.09 -1.13
CA ALA A 22 5.14 -3.12 -0.78
C ALA A 22 5.28 -1.81 -1.59
N PHE A 23 6.49 -1.32 -1.84
CA PHE A 23 6.73 -0.18 -2.73
C PHE A 23 6.36 -0.49 -4.19
N ASP A 24 6.74 -1.66 -4.70
CA ASP A 24 6.46 -2.08 -6.07
C ASP A 24 4.94 -2.22 -6.30
N ASP A 25 4.23 -2.85 -5.37
CA ASP A 25 2.77 -3.02 -5.42
C ASP A 25 2.04 -1.66 -5.35
N ALA A 26 2.46 -0.76 -4.47
CA ALA A 26 1.90 0.58 -4.37
C ALA A 26 2.13 1.39 -5.65
N ASN A 27 3.32 1.32 -6.24
CA ASN A 27 3.63 1.97 -7.50
C ASN A 27 2.83 1.40 -8.67
N ALA A 28 2.65 0.06 -8.72
CA ALA A 28 1.82 -0.59 -9.73
C ALA A 28 0.35 -0.17 -9.62
N LEU A 29 -0.17 -0.10 -8.40
CA LEU A 29 -1.53 0.38 -8.12
C LEU A 29 -1.71 1.84 -8.56
N ALA A 30 -0.77 2.71 -8.21
CA ALA A 30 -0.82 4.13 -8.60
C ALA A 30 -0.81 4.30 -10.12
N GLY A 31 0.05 3.56 -10.84
CA GLY A 31 0.12 3.60 -12.31
C GLY A 31 -1.16 3.09 -12.98
N LEU A 32 -1.80 2.06 -12.41
CA LEU A 32 -3.08 1.59 -12.93
C LEU A 32 -4.22 2.58 -12.69
N LEU A 33 -4.23 3.25 -11.53
CA LEU A 33 -5.20 4.31 -11.23
C LEU A 33 -5.01 5.53 -12.12
N ASP A 34 -3.77 5.92 -12.46
CA ASP A 34 -3.48 6.98 -13.42
C ASP A 34 -4.08 6.63 -14.82
N THR A 35 -3.80 5.43 -15.32
CA THR A 35 -4.34 4.96 -16.60
C THR A 35 -5.88 4.89 -16.61
N PHE A 36 -6.47 4.46 -15.50
CA PHE A 36 -7.92 4.38 -15.36
C PHE A 36 -8.55 5.78 -15.33
N LEU A 37 -7.93 6.73 -14.64
CA LEU A 37 -8.37 8.14 -14.58
C LEU A 37 -8.29 8.80 -15.95
N GLU A 38 -7.20 8.63 -16.70
CA GLU A 38 -7.05 9.15 -18.06
C GLU A 38 -8.18 8.68 -18.97
N ARG A 39 -8.49 7.38 -18.97
CA ARG A 39 -9.59 6.82 -19.77
C ARG A 39 -10.97 7.34 -19.39
N LEU A 40 -11.21 7.59 -18.10
CA LEU A 40 -12.48 8.19 -17.66
C LEU A 40 -12.62 9.63 -18.15
N LEU A 41 -11.53 10.39 -18.12
CA LEU A 41 -11.52 11.78 -18.60
C LEU A 41 -11.66 11.86 -20.11
N ASP A 42 -10.97 11.00 -20.86
CA ASP A 42 -11.08 10.93 -22.33
C ASP A 42 -12.49 10.48 -22.77
N GLY A 43 -13.06 9.46 -22.13
CA GLY A 43 -14.41 9.00 -22.42
C GLY A 43 -15.51 10.02 -22.06
N ALA A 44 -15.27 10.89 -21.09
CA ALA A 44 -16.17 12.01 -20.78
C ALA A 44 -16.16 13.07 -21.89
N PHE A 45 -15.01 13.30 -22.52
CA PHE A 45 -14.87 14.24 -23.65
C PHE A 45 -15.57 13.74 -24.94
N GLU A 46 -15.53 12.43 -25.21
CA GLU A 46 -16.22 11.83 -26.38
C GLU A 46 -17.74 11.81 -26.22
N SER A 47 -18.25 11.70 -24.99
CA SER A 47 -19.69 11.66 -24.72
C SER A 47 -20.39 13.03 -24.82
N GLU A 48 -19.67 14.13 -24.76
CA GLU A 48 -20.23 15.47 -25.00
C GLU A 48 -20.51 15.76 -26.49
N ALA A 49 -19.99 14.90 -27.40
CA ALA A 49 -20.14 15.06 -28.85
C ALA A 49 -21.29 14.24 -29.47
N GLU A 50 -21.82 13.21 -28.81
CA GLU A 50 -22.91 12.34 -29.32
C GLU A 50 -23.90 11.92 -28.23
N GLN A 51 -25.06 12.61 -28.23
CA GLN A 51 -26.42 12.16 -27.83
C GLN A 51 -26.73 11.60 -26.42
N GLU A 52 -27.76 12.26 -25.89
CA GLU A 52 -28.73 11.84 -24.88
C GLU A 52 -29.04 10.33 -24.87
N ASP A 53 -28.62 9.60 -23.83
CA ASP A 53 -29.40 8.63 -23.05
C ASP A 53 -28.48 7.81 -22.13
N GLU A 54 -28.75 7.94 -20.79
CA GLU A 54 -28.21 7.18 -19.66
C GLU A 54 -26.73 7.40 -19.28
N PRO A 55 -26.45 8.05 -18.14
CA PRO A 55 -25.11 8.17 -17.60
C PRO A 55 -24.72 6.92 -16.80
N GLY A 56 -24.47 5.83 -17.49
CA GLY A 56 -23.81 4.67 -16.91
C GLY A 56 -22.36 4.66 -17.39
N ILE A 57 -21.41 5.11 -16.57
CA ILE A 57 -19.99 4.93 -16.83
C ILE A 57 -19.76 3.43 -16.99
N LYS A 58 -19.64 2.94 -18.22
CA LYS A 58 -19.16 1.58 -18.52
C LYS A 58 -17.66 1.55 -18.24
N THR A 59 -17.30 1.50 -16.94
CA THR A 59 -15.95 1.17 -16.54
C THR A 59 -15.58 -0.16 -17.17
N SER A 60 -14.48 -0.21 -17.94
CA SER A 60 -14.02 -1.48 -18.50
C SER A 60 -13.76 -2.44 -17.34
N GLN A 61 -14.60 -3.47 -17.18
CA GLN A 61 -14.58 -4.44 -16.08
C GLN A 61 -13.18 -4.99 -15.72
N PRO A 62 -12.25 -5.24 -16.69
CA PRO A 62 -10.95 -5.81 -16.36
C PRO A 62 -10.02 -4.89 -15.55
N ASP A 63 -10.08 -3.58 -15.75
CA ASP A 63 -9.20 -2.66 -15.00
C ASP A 63 -9.70 -2.47 -13.56
N SER A 64 -11.01 -2.38 -13.37
CA SER A 64 -11.62 -2.30 -12.03
C SER A 64 -11.29 -3.52 -11.17
N ALA A 65 -11.44 -4.72 -11.72
CA ALA A 65 -11.10 -5.96 -11.02
C ALA A 65 -9.60 -6.03 -10.66
N LYS A 66 -8.73 -5.53 -11.53
CA LYS A 66 -7.29 -5.51 -11.28
C LYS A 66 -6.90 -4.51 -10.19
N ILE A 67 -7.54 -3.35 -10.14
CA ILE A 67 -7.35 -2.37 -9.05
C ILE A 67 -7.77 -2.99 -7.72
N GLU A 68 -8.95 -3.62 -7.66
CA GLU A 68 -9.42 -4.33 -6.47
C GLU A 68 -8.43 -5.41 -6.02
N GLN A 69 -7.94 -6.21 -6.95
CA GLN A 69 -6.95 -7.25 -6.67
C GLN A 69 -5.66 -6.66 -6.11
N LEU A 70 -5.14 -5.56 -6.66
CA LEU A 70 -3.91 -4.92 -6.17
C LEU A 70 -4.11 -4.31 -4.79
N LEU A 71 -5.24 -3.67 -4.51
CA LEU A 71 -5.57 -3.16 -3.18
C LEU A 71 -5.61 -4.29 -2.14
N GLN A 72 -6.23 -5.43 -2.52
CA GLN A 72 -6.31 -6.59 -1.64
C GLN A 72 -4.93 -7.23 -1.42
N VAL A 73 -4.13 -7.39 -2.46
CA VAL A 73 -2.76 -7.94 -2.36
C VAL A 73 -1.91 -7.07 -1.45
N LEU A 74 -1.90 -5.76 -1.68
CA LEU A 74 -1.13 -4.82 -0.85
C LEU A 74 -1.52 -4.91 0.64
N LEU A 75 -2.82 -5.01 0.94
CA LEU A 75 -3.29 -5.16 2.31
C LEU A 75 -2.87 -6.51 2.93
N LEU A 76 -3.06 -7.62 2.22
CA LEU A 76 -2.74 -8.97 2.72
C LEU A 76 -1.24 -9.16 2.94
N ASP A 77 -0.42 -8.68 2.03
CA ASP A 77 1.05 -8.75 2.15
C ASP A 77 1.54 -7.91 3.34
N THR A 78 0.95 -6.72 3.54
CA THR A 78 1.25 -5.89 4.72
C THR A 78 0.85 -6.58 6.02
N VAL A 79 -0.31 -7.25 6.07
CA VAL A 79 -0.72 -8.06 7.24
C VAL A 79 0.31 -9.14 7.52
N THR A 80 0.69 -9.91 6.50
CA THR A 80 1.66 -11.01 6.63
C THR A 80 3.02 -10.51 7.11
N HIS A 81 3.49 -9.39 6.56
CA HIS A 81 4.73 -8.75 6.97
C HIS A 81 4.71 -8.36 8.45
N PHE A 82 3.65 -7.69 8.90
CA PHE A 82 3.51 -7.28 10.30
C PHE A 82 3.39 -8.46 11.27
N GLU A 83 2.77 -9.57 10.85
CA GLU A 83 2.73 -10.80 11.65
C GLU A 83 4.13 -11.40 11.83
N LEU A 84 4.97 -11.40 10.79
CA LEU A 84 6.35 -11.85 10.87
C LEU A 84 7.19 -10.97 11.80
N GLU A 85 7.04 -9.66 11.70
CA GLU A 85 7.70 -8.72 12.62
C GLU A 85 7.24 -8.91 14.07
N GLN A 86 5.95 -9.07 14.29
CA GLN A 86 5.41 -9.32 15.61
C GLN A 86 6.01 -10.59 16.23
N GLN A 87 6.07 -11.69 15.47
CA GLN A 87 6.70 -12.94 15.93
C GLN A 87 8.17 -12.72 16.27
N CYS A 88 8.89 -11.98 15.42
CA CYS A 88 10.28 -11.65 15.65
C CYS A 88 10.47 -10.81 16.93
N MET A 89 9.68 -9.76 17.11
CA MET A 89 9.70 -8.94 18.31
C MET A 89 9.38 -9.73 19.60
N GLU A 90 8.46 -10.69 19.51
CA GLU A 90 8.11 -11.57 20.63
C GLU A 90 9.25 -12.53 20.97
N GLN A 91 9.82 -13.17 19.96
CA GLN A 91 10.90 -14.12 20.11
C GLN A 91 12.13 -13.51 20.79
N TYR A 92 12.47 -12.27 20.46
CA TYR A 92 13.66 -11.57 20.99
C TYR A 92 13.34 -10.60 22.14
N GLY A 93 12.10 -10.52 22.59
CA GLY A 93 11.70 -9.66 23.70
C GLY A 93 11.91 -8.18 23.42
N PHE A 94 11.60 -7.71 22.21
CA PHE A 94 11.78 -6.30 21.84
C PHE A 94 10.99 -5.36 22.76
N PRO A 95 11.65 -4.43 23.48
CA PRO A 95 11.00 -3.63 24.53
C PRO A 95 9.87 -2.72 24.01
N ALA A 96 10.02 -2.15 22.80
CA ALA A 96 9.03 -1.25 22.20
C ALA A 96 7.95 -1.96 21.37
N ARG A 97 7.82 -3.31 21.48
CA ARG A 97 6.84 -4.11 20.73
C ARG A 97 5.42 -3.54 20.81
N GLY A 98 5.01 -3.08 22.00
CA GLY A 98 3.66 -2.58 22.21
C GLY A 98 3.34 -1.35 21.36
N GLU A 99 4.26 -0.42 21.25
CA GLU A 99 4.09 0.80 20.42
C GLU A 99 4.20 0.48 18.93
N HIS A 100 5.12 -0.40 18.54
CA HIS A 100 5.25 -0.87 17.16
C HIS A 100 3.95 -1.53 16.67
N ASN A 101 3.41 -2.47 17.43
CA ASN A 101 2.14 -3.13 17.09
C ASN A 101 0.94 -2.17 17.05
N LYS A 102 0.89 -1.14 17.89
CA LYS A 102 -0.16 -0.11 17.79
C LYS A 102 -0.12 0.64 16.46
N GLU A 103 1.08 0.96 15.99
CA GLU A 103 1.25 1.62 14.70
C GLU A 103 0.84 0.70 13.54
N HIS A 104 1.21 -0.58 13.57
CA HIS A 104 0.75 -1.58 12.60
C HIS A 104 -0.79 -1.65 12.55
N GLN A 105 -1.45 -1.76 13.71
CA GLN A 105 -2.91 -1.78 13.77
C GLN A 105 -3.55 -0.50 13.23
N ARG A 106 -2.93 0.67 13.48
CA ARG A 106 -3.40 1.95 12.97
C ARG A 106 -3.37 1.98 11.44
N VAL A 107 -2.26 1.55 10.84
CA VAL A 107 -2.11 1.57 9.38
C VAL A 107 -2.95 0.52 8.70
N LEU A 108 -3.10 -0.68 9.25
CA LEU A 108 -4.00 -1.70 8.69
C LEU A 108 -5.46 -1.22 8.63
N LYS A 109 -5.93 -0.50 9.67
CA LYS A 109 -7.26 0.12 9.64
C LYS A 109 -7.37 1.19 8.56
N TRP A 110 -6.32 1.98 8.37
CA TRP A 110 -6.26 2.98 7.31
C TRP A 110 -6.29 2.34 5.92
N MET A 111 -5.50 1.27 5.68
CA MET A 111 -5.49 0.52 4.43
C MET A 111 -6.84 -0.14 4.14
N ALA A 112 -7.45 -0.79 5.12
CA ALA A 112 -8.77 -1.41 4.97
C ALA A 112 -9.85 -0.37 4.60
N LYS A 113 -9.75 0.85 5.12
CA LYS A 113 -10.63 1.96 4.73
C LYS A 113 -10.44 2.32 3.25
N GLN A 114 -9.19 2.37 2.75
CA GLN A 114 -8.93 2.67 1.34
C GLN A 114 -9.53 1.59 0.42
N HIS A 115 -9.35 0.31 0.78
CA HIS A 115 -9.98 -0.80 0.06
C HIS A 115 -11.52 -0.68 0.04
N GLY A 116 -12.13 -0.34 1.18
CA GLY A 116 -13.58 -0.13 1.27
C GLY A 116 -14.11 1.02 0.42
N LEU A 117 -13.32 2.07 0.19
CA LEU A 117 -13.73 3.18 -0.70
C LEU A 117 -13.86 2.72 -2.14
N TRP A 118 -12.97 1.87 -2.64
CA TRP A 118 -13.05 1.31 -3.98
C TRP A 118 -14.31 0.48 -4.20
N SER A 119 -14.70 -0.33 -3.22
CA SER A 119 -15.88 -1.19 -3.30
C SER A 119 -17.21 -0.44 -3.26
N CYS A 120 -17.21 0.82 -2.80
CA CYS A 120 -18.43 1.61 -2.62
C CYS A 120 -18.77 2.48 -3.82
N ASP A 121 -17.75 3.08 -4.46
CA ASP A 121 -18.00 4.08 -5.51
C ASP A 121 -16.73 4.34 -6.35
N CYS A 122 -16.84 4.18 -7.67
CA CYS A 122 -15.75 4.42 -8.63
C CYS A 122 -15.84 5.82 -9.26
N THR A 123 -16.03 6.86 -8.46
CA THR A 123 -16.01 8.24 -8.94
C THR A 123 -14.59 8.72 -9.23
N VAL A 124 -14.47 9.77 -10.06
CA VAL A 124 -13.20 10.48 -10.31
C VAL A 124 -12.54 10.91 -9.00
N GLU A 125 -13.33 11.39 -8.03
CA GLU A 125 -12.84 11.79 -6.71
C GLU A 125 -12.25 10.60 -5.95
N THR A 126 -12.93 9.46 -5.90
CA THR A 126 -12.44 8.23 -5.24
C THR A 126 -11.16 7.74 -5.90
N ILE A 127 -11.09 7.72 -7.23
CA ILE A 127 -9.90 7.28 -7.97
C ILE A 127 -8.72 8.21 -7.70
N THR A 128 -8.93 9.52 -7.74
CA THR A 128 -7.90 10.53 -7.44
C THR A 128 -7.39 10.39 -6.01
N HIS A 129 -8.30 10.13 -5.05
CA HIS A 129 -7.95 9.88 -3.65
C HIS A 129 -7.08 8.62 -3.51
N LEU A 130 -7.50 7.49 -4.12
CA LEU A 130 -6.75 6.24 -4.07
C LEU A 130 -5.41 6.33 -4.79
N ARG A 131 -5.34 7.08 -5.87
CA ARG A 131 -4.07 7.37 -6.56
C ARG A 131 -3.10 8.13 -5.65
N THR A 132 -3.59 9.14 -4.92
CA THR A 132 -2.78 9.88 -3.94
C THR A 132 -2.35 8.98 -2.78
N TYR A 133 -3.26 8.11 -2.31
CA TYR A 133 -2.94 7.10 -1.32
C TYR A 133 -1.80 6.18 -1.76
N ALA A 134 -1.93 5.55 -2.93
CA ALA A 134 -0.98 4.56 -3.42
C ALA A 134 0.36 5.15 -3.88
N GLY A 135 0.32 6.31 -4.55
CA GLY A 135 1.52 6.92 -5.14
C GLY A 135 2.31 7.83 -4.20
N ASP A 136 1.72 8.25 -3.07
CA ASP A 136 2.33 9.25 -2.19
C ASP A 136 2.17 8.92 -0.70
N GLN A 137 0.94 8.79 -0.19
CA GLN A 137 0.71 8.70 1.24
C GLN A 137 1.24 7.39 1.85
N PHE A 138 0.93 6.24 1.25
CA PHE A 138 1.39 4.93 1.74
C PHE A 138 2.91 4.77 1.60
N PRO A 139 3.55 5.07 0.45
CA PRO A 139 5.00 5.01 0.32
C PRO A 139 5.75 5.92 1.30
N ASN A 140 5.28 7.15 1.53
CA ASN A 140 5.89 8.06 2.51
C ASN A 140 5.72 7.56 3.95
N TRP A 141 4.55 7.02 4.29
CA TRP A 141 4.34 6.39 5.58
C TRP A 141 5.29 5.20 5.75
N LEU A 142 5.39 4.29 4.77
CA LEU A 142 6.25 3.12 4.83
C LEU A 142 7.72 3.50 5.00
N LEU A 143 8.21 4.47 4.22
CA LEU A 143 9.57 4.99 4.37
C LEU A 143 9.84 5.49 5.78
N ASN A 144 8.92 6.30 6.34
CA ASN A 144 9.05 6.80 7.70
C ASN A 144 9.04 5.68 8.74
N HIS A 145 8.18 4.68 8.58
CA HIS A 145 8.09 3.51 9.45
C HIS A 145 9.40 2.71 9.45
N ILE A 146 9.95 2.42 8.27
CA ILE A 146 11.24 1.74 8.11
C ILE A 146 12.34 2.49 8.87
N VAL A 147 12.43 3.81 8.68
CA VAL A 147 13.51 4.62 9.27
C VAL A 147 13.39 4.73 10.80
N THR A 148 12.17 4.83 11.31
CA THR A 148 11.95 5.17 12.74
C THR A 148 11.66 3.95 13.61
N MET A 149 11.05 2.88 13.07
CA MET A 149 10.58 1.73 13.85
C MET A 149 11.30 0.43 13.47
N ASP A 150 11.29 0.08 12.19
CA ASP A 150 11.85 -1.19 11.72
C ASP A 150 13.37 -1.24 11.87
N THR A 151 14.05 -0.13 11.57
CA THR A 151 15.50 -0.04 11.77
C THR A 151 15.88 -0.26 13.23
N VAL A 152 15.12 0.29 14.17
CA VAL A 152 15.36 0.14 15.61
C VAL A 152 15.10 -1.31 16.04
N MET A 153 14.00 -1.90 15.58
CA MET A 153 13.65 -3.29 15.86
C MET A 153 14.68 -4.25 15.28
N ALA A 154 15.03 -4.11 14.00
CA ALA A 154 16.01 -4.96 13.32
C ALA A 154 17.39 -4.91 13.98
N SER A 155 17.86 -3.71 14.33
CA SER A 155 19.14 -3.53 15.06
C SER A 155 19.11 -4.14 16.45
N TYR A 156 17.98 -4.09 17.15
CA TYR A 156 17.81 -4.77 18.44
C TYR A 156 17.92 -6.29 18.28
N VAL A 157 17.14 -6.87 17.36
CA VAL A 157 17.13 -8.31 17.07
C VAL A 157 18.51 -8.81 16.66
N HIS A 158 19.16 -8.10 15.74
CA HIS A 158 20.51 -8.45 15.28
C HIS A 158 21.53 -8.49 16.44
N ARG A 159 21.53 -7.50 17.32
CA ARG A 159 22.42 -7.47 18.50
C ARG A 159 22.16 -8.60 19.51
N HIS A 160 20.97 -9.21 19.49
CA HIS A 160 20.63 -10.37 20.31
C HIS A 160 20.81 -11.69 19.56
N GLY A 161 21.57 -11.70 18.44
CA GLY A 161 21.87 -12.89 17.66
C GLY A 161 20.72 -13.40 16.78
N GLY A 162 19.70 -12.57 16.55
CA GLY A 162 18.57 -12.92 15.72
C GLY A 162 18.78 -12.70 14.23
N THR A 163 18.17 -13.58 13.44
CA THR A 163 18.14 -13.45 11.96
C THR A 163 16.71 -13.41 11.44
N CYS A 164 15.72 -13.75 12.20
CA CYS A 164 14.29 -13.90 11.88
C CYS A 164 14.05 -14.26 10.40
N LEU A 165 13.66 -15.49 10.15
CA LEU A 165 13.40 -16.03 8.80
C LEU A 165 11.92 -15.95 8.48
#